data_736286a938f00a4b12d5336dfb8689f2
#
_entry.id   736286a938f00a4b12d5336dfb8689f2
#
_cell.length_a   1.000
_cell.length_b   1.000
_cell.length_c   1.000
_cell.angle_alpha   90.00
_cell.angle_beta   90.00
_cell.angle_gamma   90.00
#
_symmetry.space_group_name_H-M   'P 1'
#
loop_
_entity.id
_entity.type
_entity.pdbx_description
1 polymer ?
#
loop_
_entity_poly.entity_id
_entity_poly.type
_entity_poly.pdbx_seq_one_letter_code
_entity_poly.pdbx_strand_id
1 'polypeptide(L)'
;MTLSGDCTIKNGQTLFIPTGCSLTVNGTLDNQGTIYSKGALTANQITGNTVTKDKVDLNGTSYKTWAEATAALAGSEEPVNIITLLDDETATSTPPKPCIITGDGKTLTYAGDLELQAALTFKSIKLNMSTIYANGHDLTFDESVDCRPSTYTNNGNTLTGIRNIWGGTKDNNTIDKTNIVIKSGQFGWIYGGGNAGNITGTTKVTISGGTVNNSVFGGSHAAGST
;
A
#
# COMPACT_ATOMS: atom_id res chain seq x y z
N MET A 1 -1.21 -21.91 -24.03
CA MET A 1 -1.13 -23.38 -24.02
C MET A 1 -2.32 -23.94 -23.27
N THR A 2 -2.97 -24.99 -23.78
CA THR A 2 -4.10 -25.64 -23.09
C THR A 2 -3.80 -27.13 -22.96
N LEU A 3 -3.99 -27.69 -21.78
CA LEU A 3 -3.92 -29.12 -21.47
C LEU A 3 -5.35 -29.65 -21.24
N SER A 4 -5.70 -30.75 -21.92
CA SER A 4 -7.04 -31.34 -21.86
C SER A 4 -7.11 -32.48 -20.84
N GLY A 5 -6.87 -32.23 -19.58
CA GLY A 5 -6.91 -33.21 -18.50
C GLY A 5 -6.10 -32.79 -17.29
N ASP A 6 -5.95 -33.71 -16.35
CA ASP A 6 -5.18 -33.48 -15.16
C ASP A 6 -3.68 -33.36 -15.45
N CYS A 7 -3.01 -32.52 -14.67
CA CYS A 7 -1.57 -32.28 -14.76
C CYS A 7 -0.93 -32.29 -13.39
N THR A 8 0.22 -32.94 -13.25
CA THR A 8 0.98 -32.94 -11.99
C THR A 8 2.36 -32.34 -12.22
N ILE A 9 2.69 -31.35 -11.38
CA ILE A 9 4.06 -30.83 -11.23
C ILE A 9 4.70 -31.59 -10.06
N LYS A 10 5.62 -32.49 -10.36
CA LYS A 10 6.21 -33.40 -9.36
C LYS A 10 7.18 -32.64 -8.45
N ASN A 11 7.42 -33.20 -7.27
CA ASN A 11 8.43 -32.67 -6.34
C ASN A 11 9.79 -32.53 -7.04
N GLY A 12 10.47 -31.39 -6.83
CA GLY A 12 11.72 -31.02 -7.50
C GLY A 12 11.56 -30.44 -8.91
N GLN A 13 10.36 -30.44 -9.49
CA GLN A 13 10.08 -29.79 -10.77
C GLN A 13 9.62 -28.34 -10.55
N THR A 14 9.97 -27.47 -11.49
CA THR A 14 9.49 -26.08 -11.52
C THR A 14 8.77 -25.81 -12.83
N LEU A 15 7.54 -25.33 -12.75
CA LEU A 15 6.79 -24.74 -13.86
C LEU A 15 6.89 -23.24 -13.79
N PHE A 16 7.42 -22.61 -14.85
CA PHE A 16 7.45 -21.15 -14.98
C PHE A 16 6.51 -20.72 -16.12
N ILE A 17 5.62 -19.75 -15.83
CA ILE A 17 4.73 -19.12 -16.81
C ILE A 17 5.17 -17.67 -16.97
N PRO A 18 5.80 -17.30 -18.11
CA PRO A 18 6.28 -15.94 -18.35
C PRO A 18 5.13 -14.93 -18.50
N THR A 19 5.44 -13.64 -18.32
CA THR A 19 4.54 -12.54 -18.67
C THR A 19 4.06 -12.65 -20.10
N GLY A 20 2.77 -12.38 -20.34
CA GLY A 20 2.14 -12.50 -21.66
C GLY A 20 1.83 -13.93 -22.10
N CYS A 21 2.27 -14.96 -21.37
CA CYS A 21 1.92 -16.35 -21.62
C CYS A 21 0.71 -16.78 -20.80
N SER A 22 0.01 -17.82 -21.28
CA SER A 22 -1.09 -18.43 -20.55
C SER A 22 -0.99 -19.95 -20.56
N LEU A 23 -1.32 -20.57 -19.43
CA LEU A 23 -1.55 -22.00 -19.29
C LEU A 23 -2.96 -22.25 -18.78
N THR A 24 -3.72 -23.04 -19.53
CA THR A 24 -5.04 -23.53 -19.12
C THR A 24 -4.98 -25.04 -18.93
N VAL A 25 -5.42 -25.53 -17.79
CA VAL A 25 -5.56 -26.95 -17.47
C VAL A 25 -7.05 -27.26 -17.32
N ASN A 26 -7.63 -28.01 -18.28
CA ASN A 26 -9.06 -28.40 -18.25
C ASN A 26 -9.33 -29.55 -17.28
N GLY A 27 -8.58 -29.65 -16.19
CA GLY A 27 -8.66 -30.65 -15.16
C GLY A 27 -8.06 -30.14 -13.88
N THR A 28 -7.60 -31.05 -13.02
CA THR A 28 -6.87 -30.74 -11.79
C THR A 28 -5.40 -30.50 -12.09
N LEU A 29 -4.86 -29.39 -11.57
CA LEU A 29 -3.42 -29.14 -11.51
C LEU A 29 -2.92 -29.49 -10.11
N ASP A 30 -2.28 -30.66 -9.98
CA ASP A 30 -1.68 -31.11 -8.73
C ASP A 30 -0.23 -30.60 -8.64
N ASN A 31 -0.01 -29.61 -7.78
CA ASN A 31 1.30 -29.00 -7.60
C ASN A 31 2.04 -29.60 -6.42
N GLN A 32 2.85 -30.61 -6.66
CA GLN A 32 3.77 -31.18 -5.66
C GLN A 32 5.15 -30.55 -5.72
N GLY A 33 5.45 -29.75 -6.76
CA GLY A 33 6.71 -29.04 -6.98
C GLY A 33 6.59 -27.55 -6.71
N THR A 34 7.10 -26.74 -7.64
CA THR A 34 7.04 -25.29 -7.60
C THR A 34 6.36 -24.77 -8.87
N ILE A 35 5.35 -23.90 -8.73
CA ILE A 35 4.80 -23.14 -9.84
C ILE A 35 5.07 -21.67 -9.57
N TYR A 36 5.75 -21.02 -10.52
CA TYR A 36 5.96 -19.57 -10.52
C TYR A 36 5.32 -18.97 -11.76
N SER A 37 4.30 -18.14 -11.56
CA SER A 37 3.53 -17.57 -12.66
C SER A 37 3.61 -16.05 -12.67
N LYS A 38 4.19 -15.49 -13.74
CA LYS A 38 4.09 -14.08 -14.16
C LYS A 38 2.99 -13.87 -15.20
N GLY A 39 2.48 -14.95 -15.79
CA GLY A 39 1.41 -14.96 -16.78
C GLY A 39 0.09 -15.48 -16.21
N ALA A 40 -0.86 -15.79 -17.09
CA ALA A 40 -2.15 -16.31 -16.69
C ALA A 40 -2.09 -17.84 -16.46
N LEU A 41 -2.54 -18.29 -15.28
CA LEU A 41 -2.75 -19.70 -14.96
C LEU A 41 -4.22 -19.93 -14.62
N THR A 42 -4.86 -20.83 -15.34
CA THR A 42 -6.24 -21.24 -15.10
C THR A 42 -6.30 -22.76 -15.00
N ALA A 43 -6.98 -23.30 -14.00
CA ALA A 43 -7.29 -24.73 -13.86
C ALA A 43 -8.67 -24.89 -13.24
N ASN A 44 -9.34 -26.01 -13.48
CA ASN A 44 -10.62 -26.31 -12.82
C ASN A 44 -10.42 -26.44 -11.30
N GLN A 45 -9.30 -27.02 -10.91
CA GLN A 45 -8.86 -27.12 -9.51
C GLN A 45 -7.34 -27.07 -9.44
N ILE A 46 -6.80 -26.43 -8.40
CA ILE A 46 -5.37 -26.45 -8.07
C ILE A 46 -5.25 -27.06 -6.68
N THR A 47 -4.42 -28.11 -6.55
CA THR A 47 -4.16 -28.82 -5.30
C THR A 47 -2.66 -28.83 -4.98
N GLY A 48 -2.29 -29.19 -3.76
CA GLY A 48 -0.89 -29.29 -3.32
C GLY A 48 -0.28 -27.95 -2.95
N ASN A 49 0.95 -27.68 -3.37
CA ASN A 49 1.70 -26.48 -3.03
C ASN A 49 1.10 -25.21 -3.65
N THR A 50 1.26 -24.09 -2.98
CA THR A 50 0.79 -22.80 -3.49
C THR A 50 1.50 -22.38 -4.78
N VAL A 51 0.76 -21.68 -5.64
CA VAL A 51 1.33 -21.01 -6.82
C VAL A 51 1.96 -19.69 -6.41
N THR A 52 3.24 -19.52 -6.68
CA THR A 52 3.93 -18.24 -6.46
C THR A 52 3.64 -17.30 -7.63
N LYS A 53 3.14 -16.12 -7.33
CA LYS A 53 2.90 -15.04 -8.30
C LYS A 53 3.65 -13.78 -7.88
N ASP A 54 3.95 -12.94 -8.84
CA ASP A 54 4.34 -11.58 -8.52
C ASP A 54 3.13 -10.82 -7.99
N LYS A 55 3.35 -10.03 -6.95
CA LYS A 55 2.29 -9.27 -6.28
C LYS A 55 2.47 -7.77 -6.41
N VAL A 56 3.67 -7.33 -6.74
CA VAL A 56 4.05 -5.92 -6.81
C VAL A 56 4.86 -5.68 -8.06
N ASP A 57 4.58 -4.59 -8.76
CA ASP A 57 5.39 -4.06 -9.86
C ASP A 57 6.02 -2.74 -9.40
N LEU A 58 7.28 -2.54 -9.73
CA LEU A 58 8.00 -1.28 -9.60
C LEU A 58 8.51 -0.87 -10.98
N ASN A 59 8.01 0.21 -11.53
CA ASN A 59 8.45 0.80 -12.80
C ASN A 59 8.50 -0.21 -13.96
N GLY A 60 7.51 -1.15 -14.03
CA GLY A 60 7.44 -2.19 -15.05
C GLY A 60 8.23 -3.47 -14.73
N THR A 61 8.89 -3.55 -13.58
CA THR A 61 9.55 -4.77 -13.11
C THR A 61 8.75 -5.38 -11.97
N SER A 62 8.36 -6.66 -12.14
CA SER A 62 7.52 -7.35 -11.17
C SER A 62 8.32 -8.08 -10.10
N TYR A 63 7.81 -8.07 -8.87
CA TYR A 63 8.38 -8.66 -7.66
C TYR A 63 7.36 -9.54 -6.95
N LYS A 64 7.84 -10.56 -6.25
CA LYS A 64 7.00 -11.49 -5.49
C LYS A 64 6.38 -10.86 -4.26
N THR A 65 7.08 -9.90 -3.65
CA THR A 65 6.70 -9.31 -2.37
C THR A 65 6.91 -7.79 -2.37
N TRP A 66 6.19 -7.12 -1.47
CA TRP A 66 6.40 -5.72 -1.16
C TRP A 66 7.84 -5.40 -0.75
N ALA A 67 8.44 -6.26 0.09
CA ALA A 67 9.81 -6.06 0.58
C ALA A 67 10.84 -6.06 -0.55
N GLU A 68 10.71 -6.97 -1.53
CA GLU A 68 11.59 -7.00 -2.70
C GLU A 68 11.46 -5.72 -3.54
N ALA A 69 10.22 -5.27 -3.80
CA ALA A 69 9.96 -4.07 -4.57
C ALA A 69 10.49 -2.81 -3.87
N THR A 70 10.29 -2.67 -2.56
CA THR A 70 10.78 -1.51 -1.80
C THR A 70 12.31 -1.53 -1.64
N ALA A 71 12.94 -2.70 -1.55
CA ALA A 71 14.40 -2.81 -1.58
C ALA A 71 14.97 -2.37 -2.94
N ALA A 72 14.34 -2.77 -4.04
CA ALA A 72 14.71 -2.33 -5.39
C ALA A 72 14.49 -0.82 -5.58
N LEU A 73 13.41 -0.25 -5.01
CA LEU A 73 13.14 1.19 -5.04
C LEU A 73 14.29 2.01 -4.43
N ALA A 74 14.96 1.51 -3.40
CA ALA A 74 16.11 2.20 -2.80
C ALA A 74 17.23 2.48 -3.80
N GLY A 75 17.44 1.59 -4.78
CA GLY A 75 18.40 1.73 -5.87
C GLY A 75 17.86 2.42 -7.13
N SER A 76 16.58 2.76 -7.19
CA SER A 76 15.99 3.36 -8.39
C SER A 76 16.54 4.75 -8.67
N GLU A 77 16.84 5.03 -9.94
CA GLU A 77 17.27 6.34 -10.44
C GLU A 77 16.16 7.02 -11.27
N GLU A 78 14.98 6.42 -11.32
CA GLU A 78 13.86 6.97 -12.06
C GLU A 78 13.38 8.30 -11.44
N PRO A 79 13.04 9.29 -12.25
CA PRO A 79 12.55 10.58 -11.77
C PRO A 79 11.19 10.49 -11.10
N VAL A 80 10.40 9.49 -11.47
CA VAL A 80 9.10 9.17 -10.87
C VAL A 80 9.04 7.66 -10.66
N ASN A 81 8.90 7.24 -9.42
CA ASN A 81 8.74 5.83 -9.11
C ASN A 81 7.25 5.49 -8.95
N ILE A 82 6.83 4.37 -9.53
CA ILE A 82 5.46 3.86 -9.44
C ILE A 82 5.51 2.43 -8.91
N ILE A 83 4.89 2.20 -7.76
CA ILE A 83 4.63 0.87 -7.23
C ILE A 83 3.17 0.51 -7.56
N THR A 84 2.97 -0.55 -8.31
CA THR A 84 1.64 -1.05 -8.66
C THR A 84 1.38 -2.39 -7.98
N LEU A 85 0.30 -2.50 -7.21
CA LEU A 85 -0.12 -3.78 -6.66
C LEU A 85 -0.77 -4.63 -7.76
N LEU A 86 -0.26 -5.83 -7.95
CA LEU A 86 -0.81 -6.84 -8.86
C LEU A 86 -1.78 -7.79 -8.14
N ASP A 87 -1.67 -7.86 -6.80
CA ASP A 87 -2.55 -8.60 -5.89
C ASP A 87 -2.66 -7.83 -4.57
N ASP A 88 -3.58 -8.25 -3.69
CA ASP A 88 -3.63 -7.73 -2.33
C ASP A 88 -2.31 -8.02 -1.62
N GLU A 89 -1.78 -7.04 -0.91
CA GLU A 89 -0.44 -7.15 -0.32
C GLU A 89 -0.38 -6.55 1.08
N THR A 90 0.53 -7.08 1.90
CA THR A 90 0.83 -6.52 3.21
C THR A 90 2.20 -5.86 3.16
N ALA A 91 2.22 -4.55 3.37
CA ALA A 91 3.45 -3.79 3.45
C ALA A 91 4.19 -4.09 4.76
N THR A 92 5.44 -4.50 4.64
CA THR A 92 6.35 -4.82 5.76
C THR A 92 7.44 -3.77 5.96
N SER A 93 7.50 -2.79 5.05
CA SER A 93 8.48 -1.69 5.06
C SER A 93 7.88 -0.45 4.44
N THR A 94 8.37 0.72 4.84
CA THR A 94 8.01 2.01 4.26
C THR A 94 8.89 2.28 3.04
N PRO A 95 8.33 2.79 1.93
CA PRO A 95 9.12 3.18 0.76
C PRO A 95 10.23 4.18 1.10
N PRO A 96 11.48 3.89 0.74
CA PRO A 96 12.63 4.75 1.10
C PRO A 96 12.83 5.95 0.17
N LYS A 97 12.14 6.00 -0.95
CA LYS A 97 12.18 7.10 -1.94
C LYS A 97 10.77 7.54 -2.31
N PRO A 98 10.61 8.78 -2.82
CA PRO A 98 9.32 9.26 -3.32
C PRO A 98 8.73 8.32 -4.35
N CYS A 99 7.44 7.98 -4.19
CA CYS A 99 6.75 7.13 -5.14
C CYS A 99 5.24 7.34 -5.12
N ILE A 100 4.61 6.91 -6.22
CA ILE A 100 3.17 6.74 -6.35
C ILE A 100 2.86 5.26 -6.10
N ILE A 101 1.91 4.99 -5.21
CA ILE A 101 1.43 3.63 -4.94
C ILE A 101 0.02 3.51 -5.50
N THR A 102 -0.16 2.56 -6.41
CA THR A 102 -1.43 2.28 -7.06
C THR A 102 -1.76 0.79 -7.04
N GLY A 103 -3.00 0.40 -7.32
CA GLY A 103 -3.38 -1.01 -7.22
C GLY A 103 -4.65 -1.39 -7.96
N ASP A 104 -5.31 -0.47 -8.66
CA ASP A 104 -6.55 -0.70 -9.41
C ASP A 104 -7.57 -1.56 -8.64
N GLY A 105 -7.89 -1.11 -7.43
CA GLY A 105 -8.82 -1.79 -6.53
C GLY A 105 -8.22 -2.89 -5.66
N LYS A 106 -6.92 -3.15 -5.73
CA LYS A 106 -6.20 -4.02 -4.79
C LYS A 106 -6.01 -3.31 -3.45
N THR A 107 -5.83 -4.11 -2.40
CA THR A 107 -5.69 -3.63 -1.03
C THR A 107 -4.24 -3.67 -0.58
N LEU A 108 -3.71 -2.53 -0.12
CA LEU A 108 -2.48 -2.46 0.64
C LEU A 108 -2.82 -2.44 2.14
N THR A 109 -2.37 -3.46 2.85
CA THR A 109 -2.49 -3.54 4.30
C THR A 109 -1.18 -3.14 4.95
N TYR A 110 -1.22 -2.30 5.98
CA TYR A 110 -0.07 -1.95 6.83
C TYR A 110 -0.42 -2.26 8.29
N ALA A 111 0.30 -3.22 8.86
CA ALA A 111 0.04 -3.67 10.24
C ALA A 111 0.77 -2.76 11.24
N GLY A 112 0.14 -1.68 11.64
CA GLY A 112 0.69 -0.70 12.58
C GLY A 112 0.62 0.73 12.05
N ASP A 113 1.44 1.60 12.59
CA ASP A 113 1.54 2.99 12.16
C ASP A 113 2.48 3.07 10.94
N LEU A 114 2.05 3.77 9.90
CA LEU A 114 2.90 4.06 8.75
C LEU A 114 3.65 5.37 9.00
N GLU A 115 4.96 5.28 9.15
CA GLU A 115 5.85 6.44 9.30
C GLU A 115 6.61 6.66 8.00
N LEU A 116 6.35 7.78 7.31
CA LEU A 116 6.94 8.05 6.01
C LEU A 116 8.44 8.33 6.11
N GLN A 117 9.21 7.82 5.16
CA GLN A 117 10.62 8.10 4.93
C GLN A 117 10.84 8.97 3.70
N ALA A 118 9.81 9.14 2.87
CA ALA A 118 9.81 9.95 1.66
C ALA A 118 8.37 10.35 1.29
N ALA A 119 8.23 11.25 0.32
CA ALA A 119 6.93 11.65 -0.18
C ALA A 119 6.16 10.49 -0.79
N LEU A 120 4.87 10.33 -0.44
CA LEU A 120 4.00 9.29 -0.97
C LEU A 120 2.73 9.85 -1.59
N THR A 121 2.35 9.28 -2.71
CA THR A 121 1.04 9.48 -3.33
C THR A 121 0.32 8.13 -3.44
N PHE A 122 -0.86 8.02 -2.83
CA PHE A 122 -1.76 6.90 -3.04
C PHE A 122 -2.77 7.25 -4.14
N LYS A 123 -2.98 6.35 -5.10
CA LYS A 123 -3.89 6.55 -6.23
C LYS A 123 -4.54 5.23 -6.65
N SER A 124 -5.86 5.23 -6.89
CA SER A 124 -6.62 4.07 -7.38
C SER A 124 -6.35 2.78 -6.59
N ILE A 125 -6.41 2.85 -5.26
CA ILE A 125 -5.99 1.77 -4.35
C ILE A 125 -6.91 1.70 -3.14
N LYS A 126 -7.05 0.50 -2.57
CA LYS A 126 -7.65 0.32 -1.25
C LYS A 126 -6.57 0.30 -0.17
N LEU A 127 -6.83 0.96 0.95
CA LEU A 127 -5.91 1.06 2.08
C LEU A 127 -6.53 0.44 3.33
N ASN A 128 -5.78 -0.43 3.98
CA ASN A 128 -6.12 -1.03 5.27
C ASN A 128 -4.99 -0.75 6.27
N MET A 129 -5.09 0.38 6.97
CA MET A 129 -4.11 0.84 7.96
C MET A 129 -4.75 1.78 8.97
N SER A 130 -4.15 1.94 10.15
CA SER A 130 -4.72 2.70 11.25
C SER A 130 -4.28 4.17 11.25
N THR A 131 -3.00 4.43 11.25
CA THR A 131 -2.42 5.77 11.42
C THR A 131 -1.28 6.00 10.45
N ILE A 132 -1.16 7.21 9.94
CA ILE A 132 -0.04 7.65 9.10
C ILE A 132 0.60 8.89 9.72
N TYR A 133 1.92 8.85 9.86
CA TYR A 133 2.79 9.99 10.17
C TYR A 133 3.59 10.36 8.93
N ALA A 134 3.31 11.52 8.37
CA ALA A 134 4.00 11.97 7.16
C ALA A 134 5.44 12.45 7.42
N ASN A 135 5.81 12.69 8.70
CA ASN A 135 7.16 13.08 9.12
C ASN A 135 7.72 14.27 8.35
N GLY A 136 6.86 15.21 7.92
CA GLY A 136 7.26 16.37 7.11
C GLY A 136 7.39 16.10 5.62
N HIS A 137 7.19 14.87 5.18
CA HIS A 137 7.13 14.52 3.75
C HIS A 137 5.75 14.86 3.17
N ASP A 138 5.71 15.11 1.86
CA ASP A 138 4.44 15.31 1.16
C ASP A 138 3.64 14.00 1.15
N LEU A 139 2.38 14.07 1.57
CA LEU A 139 1.43 12.96 1.56
C LEU A 139 0.20 13.32 0.74
N THR A 140 -0.07 12.55 -0.31
CA THR A 140 -1.22 12.77 -1.19
C THR A 140 -2.10 11.52 -1.25
N PHE A 141 -3.41 11.70 -1.01
CA PHE A 141 -4.45 10.76 -1.38
C PHE A 141 -5.13 11.30 -2.64
N ASP A 142 -4.74 10.75 -3.79
CA ASP A 142 -5.19 11.21 -5.10
C ASP A 142 -6.54 10.54 -5.46
N GLU A 143 -6.84 10.44 -6.74
CA GLU A 143 -8.12 9.91 -7.24
C GLU A 143 -8.34 8.45 -6.83
N SER A 144 -9.58 8.11 -6.49
CA SER A 144 -10.05 6.74 -6.27
C SER A 144 -9.31 5.97 -5.18
N VAL A 145 -8.84 6.65 -4.12
CA VAL A 145 -8.37 5.98 -2.90
C VAL A 145 -9.58 5.60 -2.06
N ASP A 146 -9.61 4.33 -1.62
CA ASP A 146 -10.66 3.79 -0.76
C ASP A 146 -10.05 3.31 0.56
N CYS A 147 -10.34 3.99 1.65
CA CYS A 147 -9.87 3.65 2.99
C CYS A 147 -10.89 2.86 3.82
N ARG A 148 -12.01 2.42 3.25
CA ARG A 148 -13.05 1.64 3.96
C ARG A 148 -12.60 0.26 4.46
N PRO A 149 -11.58 -0.41 3.89
CA PRO A 149 -11.01 -1.59 4.53
C PRO A 149 -10.46 -1.34 5.94
N SER A 150 -10.04 -0.09 6.24
CA SER A 150 -9.65 0.34 7.57
C SER A 150 -10.87 0.59 8.45
N THR A 151 -10.81 0.21 9.72
CA THR A 151 -11.85 0.50 10.71
C THR A 151 -11.24 0.98 12.02
N TYR A 152 -11.99 1.81 12.76
CA TYR A 152 -11.61 2.27 14.10
C TYR A 152 -12.85 2.53 14.94
N THR A 153 -12.69 2.52 16.26
CA THR A 153 -13.80 2.80 17.19
C THR A 153 -13.68 4.23 17.71
N ASN A 154 -14.79 4.97 17.69
CA ASN A 154 -14.94 6.29 18.30
C ASN A 154 -16.26 6.38 19.05
N ASN A 155 -16.20 6.69 20.36
CA ASN A 155 -17.36 6.80 21.24
C ASN A 155 -18.32 5.58 21.16
N GLY A 156 -17.76 4.36 21.10
CA GLY A 156 -18.51 3.12 21.00
C GLY A 156 -19.03 2.76 19.60
N ASN A 157 -18.87 3.64 18.61
CA ASN A 157 -19.24 3.38 17.22
C ASN A 157 -18.04 2.91 16.40
N THR A 158 -18.21 1.86 15.58
CA THR A 158 -17.22 1.46 14.60
C THR A 158 -17.40 2.29 13.33
N LEU A 159 -16.36 3.02 12.96
CA LEU A 159 -16.29 3.85 11.76
C LEU A 159 -15.29 3.26 10.76
N THR A 160 -15.53 3.51 9.47
CA THR A 160 -14.61 3.10 8.40
C THR A 160 -13.69 4.25 8.02
N GLY A 161 -12.45 3.91 7.63
CA GLY A 161 -11.43 4.85 7.22
C GLY A 161 -10.15 4.78 8.04
N ILE A 162 -9.10 5.44 7.58
CA ILE A 162 -7.85 5.60 8.32
C ILE A 162 -8.12 6.50 9.52
N ARG A 163 -7.77 6.02 10.73
CA ARG A 163 -8.12 6.72 11.97
C ARG A 163 -7.45 8.09 12.06
N ASN A 164 -6.13 8.16 11.91
CA ASN A 164 -5.38 9.41 12.06
C ASN A 164 -4.41 9.64 10.91
N ILE A 165 -4.36 10.86 10.42
CA ILE A 165 -3.32 11.37 9.54
C ILE A 165 -2.60 12.51 10.27
N TRP A 166 -1.28 12.40 10.38
CA TRP A 166 -0.40 13.40 10.97
C TRP A 166 0.57 13.91 9.92
N GLY A 167 0.62 15.22 9.70
CA GLY A 167 1.62 15.83 8.80
C GLY A 167 3.02 15.77 9.38
N GLY A 168 3.13 15.87 10.70
CA GLY A 168 4.39 15.81 11.44
C GLY A 168 4.74 14.42 11.96
N THR A 169 5.59 14.42 12.98
CA THR A 169 6.18 13.22 13.56
C THR A 169 5.33 12.61 14.68
N LYS A 170 5.58 11.33 14.94
CA LYS A 170 5.05 10.64 16.11
C LYS A 170 5.72 11.09 17.39
N ASP A 171 7.02 11.29 17.33
CA ASP A 171 7.93 11.63 18.44
C ASP A 171 8.23 13.13 18.49
N ASN A 172 9.02 13.56 19.49
CA ASN A 172 9.41 14.96 19.72
C ASN A 172 10.42 15.53 18.70
N ASN A 173 10.47 15.00 17.49
CA ASN A 173 11.36 15.52 16.45
C ASN A 173 10.82 16.84 15.91
N THR A 174 11.74 17.76 15.59
CA THR A 174 11.42 19.02 14.94
C THR A 174 11.53 18.88 13.43
N ILE A 175 10.51 19.34 12.72
CA ILE A 175 10.47 19.37 11.25
C ILE A 175 10.16 20.78 10.77
N ASP A 176 10.53 21.07 9.51
CA ASP A 176 10.36 22.41 8.94
C ASP A 176 8.91 22.65 8.45
N LYS A 177 8.36 21.70 7.71
CA LYS A 177 7.06 21.85 7.05
C LYS A 177 6.28 20.56 6.98
N THR A 178 4.98 20.70 6.73
CA THR A 178 4.10 19.57 6.39
C THR A 178 3.20 19.91 5.20
N ASN A 179 2.85 18.91 4.41
CA ASN A 179 1.93 19.07 3.30
C ASN A 179 1.08 17.79 3.10
N ILE A 180 -0.21 17.90 3.39
CA ILE A 180 -1.19 16.83 3.20
C ILE A 180 -2.18 17.26 2.13
N VAL A 181 -2.39 16.45 1.12
CA VAL A 181 -3.38 16.67 0.05
C VAL A 181 -4.36 15.50 0.02
N ILE A 182 -5.65 15.79 0.14
CA ILE A 182 -6.73 14.80 0.12
C ILE A 182 -7.70 15.14 -1.00
N LYS A 183 -7.78 14.24 -1.99
CA LYS A 183 -8.75 14.31 -3.08
C LYS A 183 -9.79 13.18 -3.01
N SER A 184 -9.49 12.10 -2.29
CA SER A 184 -10.39 10.95 -2.07
C SER A 184 -10.00 10.21 -0.78
N GLY A 185 -10.79 9.21 -0.38
CA GLY A 185 -10.55 8.40 0.82
C GLY A 185 -11.48 8.75 1.98
N GLN A 186 -11.39 7.98 3.05
CA GLN A 186 -12.17 8.12 4.28
C GLN A 186 -11.21 8.20 5.47
N PHE A 187 -11.41 9.19 6.35
CA PHE A 187 -10.49 9.50 7.43
C PHE A 187 -11.22 9.84 8.72
N GLY A 188 -10.61 9.53 9.86
CA GLY A 188 -11.11 9.95 11.17
C GLY A 188 -10.69 11.38 11.48
N TRP A 189 -9.45 11.56 11.84
CA TRP A 189 -8.86 12.85 12.18
C TRP A 189 -7.68 13.16 11.28
N ILE A 190 -7.53 14.43 10.91
CA ILE A 190 -6.41 14.94 10.11
C ILE A 190 -5.77 16.08 10.88
N TYR A 191 -4.47 15.98 11.12
CA TYR A 191 -3.66 16.98 11.80
C TYR A 191 -2.56 17.46 10.85
N GLY A 192 -2.52 18.75 10.57
CA GLY A 192 -1.46 19.37 9.79
C GLY A 192 -0.09 19.25 10.46
N GLY A 193 -0.06 19.26 11.79
CA GLY A 193 1.15 19.11 12.59
C GLY A 193 1.43 17.68 13.04
N GLY A 194 2.32 17.54 14.02
CA GLY A 194 2.72 16.26 14.60
C GLY A 194 1.89 15.86 15.81
N ASN A 195 2.04 14.60 16.22
CA ASN A 195 1.47 14.10 17.46
C ASN A 195 2.22 14.67 18.68
N ALA A 196 3.55 14.78 18.61
CA ALA A 196 4.37 15.28 19.69
C ALA A 196 5.48 16.25 19.26
N GLY A 197 5.88 16.30 17.99
CA GLY A 197 7.00 17.12 17.51
C GLY A 197 6.64 18.57 17.21
N ASN A 198 7.65 19.42 17.08
CA ASN A 198 7.51 20.82 16.72
C ASN A 198 7.58 21.02 15.21
N ILE A 199 6.77 21.96 14.69
CA ILE A 199 6.85 22.43 13.30
C ILE A 199 7.37 23.86 13.35
N THR A 200 8.54 24.13 12.75
CA THR A 200 9.17 25.46 12.76
C THR A 200 8.71 26.35 11.61
N GLY A 201 8.16 25.78 10.57
CA GLY A 201 7.67 26.50 9.40
C GLY A 201 6.17 26.34 9.19
N THR A 202 5.74 25.92 8.01
CA THR A 202 4.33 25.88 7.59
C THR A 202 3.70 24.50 7.70
N THR A 203 2.49 24.44 8.23
CA THR A 203 1.61 23.28 8.08
C THR A 203 0.59 23.55 6.98
N LYS A 204 0.40 22.60 6.08
CA LYS A 204 -0.60 22.71 5.00
C LYS A 204 -1.44 21.44 4.91
N VAL A 205 -2.75 21.63 4.97
CA VAL A 205 -3.74 20.59 4.70
C VAL A 205 -4.67 21.10 3.61
N THR A 206 -4.73 20.39 2.49
CA THR A 206 -5.61 20.72 1.37
C THR A 206 -6.59 19.56 1.18
N ILE A 207 -7.89 19.84 1.26
CA ILE A 207 -8.95 18.85 1.08
C ILE A 207 -9.85 19.33 -0.05
N SER A 208 -9.87 18.59 -1.15
CA SER A 208 -10.73 18.84 -2.31
C SER A 208 -11.71 17.70 -2.59
N GLY A 209 -11.67 16.64 -1.78
CA GLY A 209 -12.58 15.50 -1.85
C GLY A 209 -12.39 14.56 -0.67
N GLY A 210 -12.98 13.36 -0.74
CA GLY A 210 -12.96 12.39 0.37
C GLY A 210 -13.96 12.72 1.49
N THR A 211 -13.88 11.98 2.58
CA THR A 211 -14.73 12.12 3.76
C THR A 211 -13.87 12.19 5.02
N VAL A 212 -14.11 13.16 5.88
CA VAL A 212 -13.50 13.22 7.22
C VAL A 212 -14.62 13.04 8.24
N ASN A 213 -14.58 11.93 8.96
CA ASN A 213 -15.64 11.54 9.90
C ASN A 213 -15.63 12.36 11.19
N ASN A 214 -14.48 12.92 11.57
CA ASN A 214 -14.34 13.68 12.83
C ASN A 214 -13.85 15.12 12.55
N SER A 215 -12.55 15.41 12.72
CA SER A 215 -12.07 16.78 12.67
C SER A 215 -10.78 16.94 11.88
N VAL A 216 -10.57 18.16 11.37
CA VAL A 216 -9.33 18.59 10.71
C VAL A 216 -8.73 19.71 11.56
N PHE A 217 -7.44 19.57 11.86
CA PHE A 217 -6.66 20.56 12.61
C PHE A 217 -5.49 21.03 11.73
N GLY A 218 -5.31 22.35 11.63
CA GLY A 218 -4.17 22.91 10.89
C GLY A 218 -2.82 22.71 11.58
N GLY A 219 -2.82 22.52 12.90
CA GLY A 219 -1.63 22.34 13.73
C GLY A 219 -1.51 20.95 14.36
N SER A 220 -0.69 20.90 15.43
CA SER A 220 -0.44 19.69 16.22
C SER A 220 -1.54 19.44 17.25
N HIS A 221 -1.61 18.20 17.74
CA HIS A 221 -2.56 17.85 18.81
C HIS A 221 -1.95 18.04 20.22
N ALA A 222 -0.71 18.44 20.35
CA ALA A 222 -0.03 18.44 21.64
C ALA A 222 -0.87 19.13 22.73
N ALA A 223 -1.30 18.35 23.71
CA ALA A 223 -1.68 18.86 25.01
C ALA A 223 -0.43 19.46 25.65
N GLY A 224 -0.34 20.78 25.70
CA GLY A 224 0.59 21.51 26.56
C GLY A 224 1.96 21.81 26.00
N SER A 225 2.06 22.49 24.87
CA SER A 225 3.16 23.41 24.62
C SER A 225 2.61 24.83 24.71
N THR A 226 2.82 25.43 25.86
CA THR A 226 2.75 26.88 26.06
C THR A 226 3.92 27.53 25.33
#